data_8ab96c4bfef54a05d7a94fd885c0696f
#
_entry.id   8ab96c4bfef54a05d7a94fd885c0696f
#
_cell.length_a   1.000
_cell.length_b   1.000
_cell.length_c   1.000
_cell.angle_alpha   90.00
_cell.angle_beta   90.00
_cell.angle_gamma   90.00
#
_symmetry.space_group_name_H-M   'P 1'
#
loop_
_entity.id
_entity.type
_entity.pdbx_description
1 polymer ?
#
loop_
_entity_poly.entity_id
_entity_poly.type
_entity_poly.pdbx_seq_one_letter_code
_entity_poly.pdbx_strand_id
1 'polypeptide(L)'
;MTVEKYGYIHASMLPTQCLCTKLRRAARSVSRFYDEALADTGLKVAQFSLLRHLRRLDRPSISELAEAMGLDRSTLGRNLRVLEGDGLLRLTGGEDQRN
;
A
#
# COMPACT_ATOMS: atom_id res chain seq x y z
N MET A 1 30.31 15.85 -7.29
CA MET A 1 30.32 16.20 -5.88
C MET A 1 30.49 14.96 -5.03
N THR A 2 31.36 15.04 -4.08
CA THR A 2 31.64 13.89 -3.23
C THR A 2 31.01 14.13 -1.87
N VAL A 3 30.28 13.14 -1.40
CA VAL A 3 29.71 13.19 -0.08
C VAL A 3 30.65 12.49 0.87
N GLU A 4 31.07 13.22 1.87
CA GLU A 4 32.03 12.71 2.81
C GLU A 4 31.34 11.89 3.87
N LYS A 5 31.93 10.76 4.20
CA LYS A 5 31.39 9.93 5.26
C LYS A 5 31.75 10.54 6.61
N TYR A 6 30.79 10.46 7.50
CA TYR A 6 31.08 10.83 8.86
C TYR A 6 31.74 9.63 9.49
N GLY A 7 32.98 9.81 9.80
CA GLY A 7 33.92 8.79 10.06
C GLY A 7 33.47 7.62 10.92
N TYR A 8 32.87 7.89 12.03
CA TYR A 8 32.61 6.83 12.98
C TYR A 8 31.28 6.11 12.72
N ILE A 9 30.45 6.62 11.82
CA ILE A 9 29.24 5.94 11.45
C ILE A 9 29.37 5.45 10.03
N HIS A 10 29.52 4.17 9.90
CA HIS A 10 29.69 3.56 8.59
C HIS A 10 28.42 2.85 8.19
N ALA A 11 28.20 2.76 6.91
CA ALA A 11 27.07 2.01 6.39
C ALA A 11 27.12 0.56 6.88
N SER A 12 28.32 0.03 7.05
CA SER A 12 28.47 -1.34 7.53
C SER A 12 28.00 -1.51 8.96
N MET A 13 27.97 -0.42 9.73
CA MET A 13 27.49 -0.47 11.09
C MET A 13 25.99 -0.27 11.19
N LEU A 14 25.36 0.08 10.06
CA LEU A 14 23.91 0.30 9.99
C LEU A 14 23.33 -0.54 8.85
N PRO A 15 23.41 -1.85 8.98
CA PRO A 15 22.95 -2.73 7.90
C PRO A 15 21.47 -2.54 7.54
N THR A 16 20.66 -2.11 8.51
CA THR A 16 19.25 -1.90 8.26
C THR A 16 19.01 -0.80 7.23
N GLN A 17 19.91 0.19 7.18
CA GLN A 17 19.75 1.27 6.23
C GLN A 17 19.89 0.77 4.80
N CYS A 18 20.87 -0.07 4.55
CA CYS A 18 21.07 -0.67 3.24
C CYS A 18 19.89 -1.58 2.88
N LEU A 19 19.41 -2.32 3.84
CA LEU A 19 18.29 -3.21 3.65
C LEU A 19 17.02 -2.44 3.31
N CYS A 20 16.78 -1.34 3.99
CA CYS A 20 15.61 -0.51 3.69
C CYS A 20 15.64 0.01 2.26
N THR A 21 16.81 0.45 1.80
CA THR A 21 16.95 0.92 0.43
C THR A 21 16.65 -0.18 -0.57
N LYS A 22 17.18 -1.36 -0.30
CA LYS A 22 16.95 -2.50 -1.18
C LYS A 22 15.48 -2.91 -1.20
N LEU A 23 14.85 -2.90 -0.04
CA LEU A 23 13.44 -3.24 0.04
C LEU A 23 12.58 -2.23 -0.70
N ARG A 24 12.91 -0.95 -0.60
CA ARG A 24 12.17 0.06 -1.34
C ARG A 24 12.31 -0.11 -2.84
N ARG A 25 13.51 -0.42 -3.30
CA ARG A 25 13.72 -0.68 -4.72
C ARG A 25 12.95 -1.88 -5.18
N ALA A 26 13.00 -2.95 -4.40
CA ALA A 26 12.27 -4.16 -4.73
C ALA A 26 10.77 -3.87 -4.77
N ALA A 27 10.26 -3.13 -3.80
CA ALA A 27 8.84 -2.79 -3.76
C ALA A 27 8.42 -1.99 -4.98
N ARG A 28 9.25 -1.01 -5.38
CA ARG A 28 8.94 -0.21 -6.55
C ARG A 28 8.96 -1.04 -7.83
N SER A 29 9.93 -1.95 -7.94
CA SER A 29 10.01 -2.81 -9.11
C SER A 29 8.80 -3.71 -9.20
N VAL A 30 8.40 -4.28 -8.09
CA VAL A 30 7.23 -5.15 -8.06
C VAL A 30 5.97 -4.35 -8.37
N SER A 31 5.83 -3.16 -7.77
CA SER A 31 4.67 -2.31 -8.04
C SER A 31 4.58 -1.95 -9.52
N ARG A 32 5.71 -1.62 -10.13
CA ARG A 32 5.73 -1.28 -11.55
C ARG A 32 5.33 -2.47 -12.40
N PHE A 33 5.80 -3.63 -12.03
CA PHE A 33 5.45 -4.86 -12.74
C PHE A 33 3.94 -5.10 -12.69
N TYR A 34 3.34 -4.94 -11.51
CA TYR A 34 1.90 -5.10 -11.37
C TYR A 34 1.14 -4.02 -12.12
N ASP A 35 1.61 -2.79 -12.06
CA ASP A 35 0.93 -1.70 -12.77
C ASP A 35 0.93 -1.94 -14.26
N GLU A 36 2.02 -2.46 -14.80
CA GLU A 36 2.07 -2.79 -16.22
C GLU A 36 1.13 -3.93 -16.57
N ALA A 37 1.08 -4.95 -15.72
CA ALA A 37 0.18 -6.07 -15.95
C ALA A 37 -1.29 -5.65 -15.84
N LEU A 38 -1.57 -4.64 -15.03
CA LEU A 38 -2.92 -4.17 -14.81
C LEU A 38 -3.33 -3.02 -15.72
N ALA A 39 -2.43 -2.61 -16.62
CA ALA A 39 -2.65 -1.40 -17.42
C ALA A 39 -3.99 -1.40 -18.14
N ASP A 40 -4.40 -2.54 -18.67
CA ASP A 40 -5.66 -2.63 -19.41
C ASP A 40 -6.87 -2.43 -18.53
N THR A 41 -6.74 -2.65 -17.24
CA THR A 41 -7.87 -2.52 -16.33
C THR A 41 -8.04 -1.09 -15.80
N GLY A 42 -7.01 -0.27 -15.95
CA GLY A 42 -7.02 1.06 -15.35
C GLY A 42 -6.74 1.08 -13.87
N LEU A 43 -6.43 -0.05 -13.29
CA LEU A 43 -6.14 -0.13 -11.87
C LEU A 43 -4.65 0.00 -11.58
N LYS A 44 -4.36 0.56 -10.41
CA LYS A 44 -3.01 0.54 -9.87
C LYS A 44 -2.89 -0.62 -8.89
N VAL A 45 -1.66 -1.00 -8.57
CA VAL A 45 -1.43 -2.14 -7.71
C VAL A 45 -2.09 -1.96 -6.34
N ALA A 46 -2.10 -0.74 -5.81
CA ALA A 46 -2.72 -0.49 -4.52
C ALA A 46 -4.21 -0.76 -4.56
N GLN A 47 -4.87 -0.37 -5.65
CA GLN A 47 -6.29 -0.61 -5.81
C GLN A 47 -6.60 -2.09 -6.00
N PHE A 48 -5.77 -2.76 -6.78
CA PHE A 48 -5.91 -4.18 -6.98
C PHE A 48 -5.76 -4.95 -5.68
N SER A 49 -4.77 -4.58 -4.88
CA SER A 49 -4.54 -5.21 -3.59
C SER A 49 -5.73 -5.02 -2.65
N LEU A 50 -6.29 -3.81 -2.65
CA LEU A 50 -7.45 -3.50 -1.83
C LEU A 50 -8.65 -4.38 -2.22
N LEU A 51 -8.91 -4.48 -3.50
CA LEU A 51 -10.02 -5.30 -3.96
C LEU A 51 -9.82 -6.77 -3.62
N ARG A 52 -8.59 -7.24 -3.69
CA ARG A 52 -8.30 -8.62 -3.31
C ARG A 52 -8.55 -8.89 -1.83
N HIS A 53 -8.19 -7.93 -0.99
CA HIS A 53 -8.45 -8.07 0.44
C HIS A 53 -9.94 -8.07 0.73
N LEU A 54 -10.68 -7.20 0.05
CA LEU A 54 -12.12 -7.15 0.22
C LEU A 54 -12.77 -8.48 -0.13
N ARG A 55 -12.31 -9.08 -1.21
CA ARG A 55 -12.87 -10.35 -1.64
C ARG A 55 -12.59 -11.45 -0.64
N ARG A 56 -11.42 -11.42 -0.03
CA ARG A 56 -11.02 -12.47 0.89
C ARG A 56 -11.63 -12.34 2.26
N LEU A 57 -11.86 -11.12 2.72
CA LEU A 57 -12.28 -10.87 4.09
C LEU A 57 -13.78 -10.88 4.30
N ASP A 58 -14.55 -10.89 3.27
CA ASP A 58 -16.01 -10.94 3.38
C ASP A 58 -16.59 -9.85 4.27
N ARG A 59 -16.86 -8.71 3.68
CA ARG A 59 -17.51 -7.57 4.33
C ARG A 59 -16.76 -7.07 5.56
N PRO A 60 -15.49 -6.77 5.44
CA PRO A 60 -14.74 -6.30 6.58
C PRO A 60 -15.12 -4.88 6.96
N SER A 61 -14.94 -4.55 8.23
CA SER A 61 -15.01 -3.17 8.64
C SER A 61 -13.78 -2.42 8.12
N ILE A 62 -13.83 -1.09 8.16
CA ILE A 62 -12.68 -0.29 7.74
C ILE A 62 -11.49 -0.60 8.62
N SER A 63 -11.70 -0.77 9.92
CA SER A 63 -10.61 -1.09 10.82
C SER A 63 -9.98 -2.43 10.51
N GLU A 64 -10.80 -3.44 10.25
CA GLU A 64 -10.29 -4.76 9.90
C GLU A 64 -9.48 -4.73 8.61
N LEU A 65 -9.98 -4.01 7.65
CA LEU A 65 -9.31 -3.92 6.36
C LEU A 65 -8.00 -3.16 6.48
N ALA A 66 -8.00 -2.06 7.24
CA ALA A 66 -6.79 -1.28 7.43
C ALA A 66 -5.71 -2.12 8.11
N GLU A 67 -6.10 -2.88 9.12
CA GLU A 67 -5.16 -3.74 9.80
C GLU A 67 -4.59 -4.82 8.89
N ALA A 68 -5.46 -5.44 8.11
CA ALA A 68 -5.02 -6.49 7.20
C ALA A 68 -4.06 -5.96 6.14
N MET A 69 -4.23 -4.73 5.72
CA MET A 69 -3.40 -4.15 4.68
C MET A 69 -2.22 -3.34 5.22
N GLY A 70 -2.14 -3.17 6.52
CA GLY A 70 -1.07 -2.39 7.12
C GLY A 70 -1.16 -0.90 6.77
N LEU A 71 -2.36 -0.39 6.61
CA LEU A 71 -2.59 1.01 6.26
C LEU A 71 -3.29 1.73 7.40
N ASP A 72 -3.10 3.04 7.45
CA ASP A 72 -3.90 3.84 8.36
C ASP A 72 -5.30 4.05 7.76
N ARG A 73 -6.26 4.36 8.63
CA ARG A 73 -7.64 4.45 8.20
C ARG A 73 -7.90 5.59 7.24
N SER A 74 -7.16 6.69 7.38
CA SER A 74 -7.32 7.83 6.48
C SER A 74 -6.93 7.47 5.06
N THR A 75 -5.78 6.84 4.91
CA THR A 75 -5.29 6.42 3.60
C THR A 75 -6.25 5.43 2.98
N LEU A 76 -6.68 4.45 3.78
CA LEU A 76 -7.62 3.46 3.30
C LEU A 76 -8.94 4.10 2.88
N GLY A 77 -9.44 5.04 3.68
CA GLY A 77 -10.69 5.71 3.36
C GLY A 77 -10.65 6.43 2.03
N ARG A 78 -9.54 7.10 1.76
CA ARG A 78 -9.38 7.78 0.48
C ARG A 78 -9.38 6.79 -0.68
N ASN A 79 -8.65 5.71 -0.52
CA ASN A 79 -8.58 4.69 -1.56
C ASN A 79 -9.94 4.05 -1.81
N LEU A 80 -10.69 3.81 -0.74
CA LEU A 80 -12.03 3.23 -0.87
C LEU A 80 -12.96 4.15 -1.63
N ARG A 81 -12.88 5.45 -1.36
CA ARG A 81 -13.74 6.40 -2.05
C ARG A 81 -13.45 6.48 -3.53
N VAL A 82 -12.19 6.40 -3.90
CA VAL A 82 -11.82 6.40 -5.31
C VAL A 82 -12.42 5.18 -6.00
N LEU A 83 -12.30 4.01 -5.38
CA LEU A 83 -12.85 2.79 -5.98
C LEU A 83 -14.37 2.82 -6.01
N GLU A 84 -14.99 3.40 -5.00
CA GLU A 84 -16.44 3.54 -5.01
C GLU A 84 -16.89 4.47 -6.14
N GLY A 85 -16.16 5.55 -6.33
CA GLY A 85 -16.46 6.47 -7.42
C GLY A 85 -16.33 5.82 -8.77
N ASP A 86 -15.45 4.86 -8.90
CA ASP A 86 -15.25 4.11 -10.14
C ASP A 86 -16.24 2.95 -10.29
N GLY A 87 -17.10 2.77 -9.31
CA GLY A 87 -18.13 1.71 -9.38
C GLY A 87 -17.62 0.33 -9.07
N LEU A 88 -16.43 0.22 -8.49
CA LEU A 88 -15.83 -1.08 -8.25
C LEU A 88 -16.17 -1.66 -6.88
N LEU A 89 -16.69 -0.84 -5.99
CA LEU A 89 -17.16 -1.30 -4.70
C LEU A 89 -18.22 -0.37 -4.19
N ARG A 90 -18.87 -0.77 -3.12
CA ARG A 90 -19.90 0.04 -2.49
C ARG A 90 -19.64 0.06 -0.98
N LEU A 91 -19.67 1.26 -0.43
CA LEU A 91 -19.57 1.42 1.02
C LEU A 91 -20.99 1.46 1.56
N THR A 92 -21.30 0.53 2.45
CA THR A 92 -22.60 0.51 3.08
C THR A 92 -22.53 1.24 4.40
N GLY A 93 -23.59 1.95 4.72
CA GLY A 93 -23.66 2.65 5.98
C GLY A 93 -23.66 1.69 7.14
N GLY A 94 -23.46 2.22 8.32
CA GLY A 94 -23.51 1.40 9.49
C GLY A 94 -22.41 1.74 10.45
N GLU A 95 -22.36 0.97 11.50
CA GLU A 95 -21.42 1.21 12.57
C GLU A 95 -20.00 1.03 12.15
N ASP A 96 -19.78 0.14 11.19
CA ASP A 96 -18.44 -0.19 10.75
C ASP A 96 -17.74 0.97 10.07
N GLN A 97 -18.48 1.89 9.52
CA GLN A 97 -17.87 3.02 8.85
C GLN A 97 -17.09 3.92 9.80
N ARG A 98 -17.43 3.87 11.06
CA ARG A 98 -16.76 4.70 12.05
C ARG A 98 -15.50 4.08 12.59
N ASN A 99 -15.31 2.84 12.35
CA ASN A 99 -14.17 2.12 12.94
C ASN A 99 -12.92 2.17 12.09
#